data_56a646c3b3d2de79ae11241952b5d27f
#
_entry.id   56a646c3b3d2de79ae11241952b5d27f
#
_cell.length_a   1.000
_cell.length_b   1.000
_cell.length_c   1.000
_cell.angle_alpha   90.00
_cell.angle_beta   90.00
_cell.angle_gamma   90.00
#
_symmetry.space_group_name_H-M   'P 1'
#
loop_
_entity.id
_entity.type
_entity.pdbx_description
1 polymer ?
#
loop_
_entity_poly.entity_id
_entity_poly.type
_entity_poly.pdbx_seq_one_letter_code
_entity_poly.pdbx_strand_id
1 'polypeptide(L)'
;MEILGTKYELIKNDHGLIEANIDGECKTYAKVIRIRPLQDMLYGEATEDERKKRYSEVMRHEVIHAFFNESGLSDYSNNEELVDWLAMQFPKMLKVFQELGCTE
;
A
#
# COMPACT_ATOMS: atom_id res chain seq x y z
N MET A 1 11.50 -2.55 -7.09
CA MET A 1 10.98 -1.26 -7.57
C MET A 1 11.74 -0.11 -6.95
N GLU A 2 11.73 1.03 -7.61
CA GLU A 2 12.35 2.23 -7.07
C GLU A 2 11.30 3.23 -6.60
N ILE A 3 11.54 3.80 -5.43
CA ILE A 3 10.67 4.84 -4.85
C ILE A 3 11.57 6.06 -4.62
N LEU A 4 11.36 7.10 -5.43
CA LEU A 4 12.17 8.32 -5.41
C LEU A 4 13.69 8.03 -5.46
N GLY A 5 14.07 7.09 -6.32
CA GLY A 5 15.46 6.70 -6.53
C GLY A 5 16.01 5.66 -5.56
N THR A 6 15.25 5.28 -4.55
CA THR A 6 15.64 4.26 -3.57
C THR A 6 15.00 2.92 -3.91
N LYS A 7 15.82 1.87 -3.98
CA LYS A 7 15.35 0.53 -4.29
C LYS A 7 14.66 -0.10 -3.09
N TYR A 8 13.43 -0.56 -3.31
CA TYR A 8 12.66 -1.32 -2.33
C TYR A 8 12.41 -2.73 -2.84
N GLU A 9 12.43 -3.70 -1.91
CA GLU A 9 11.98 -5.06 -2.17
C GLU A 9 10.50 -5.16 -1.82
N LEU A 10 9.72 -5.76 -2.72
CA LEU A 10 8.30 -6.04 -2.48
C LEU A 10 8.11 -7.54 -2.31
N ILE A 11 7.65 -7.95 -1.14
CA ILE A 11 7.35 -9.34 -0.82
C ILE A 11 5.85 -9.51 -0.76
N LYS A 12 5.28 -10.09 -1.81
CA LYS A 12 3.85 -10.40 -1.89
C LYS A 12 3.57 -11.74 -1.23
N ASN A 13 2.36 -11.88 -0.70
CA ASN A 13 1.90 -13.14 -0.11
C ASN A 13 2.80 -13.62 1.03
N ASP A 14 3.18 -12.72 1.91
CA ASP A 14 4.01 -13.05 3.07
C ASP A 14 3.17 -13.67 4.17
N HIS A 15 3.31 -14.98 4.37
CA HIS A 15 2.55 -15.74 5.36
C HIS A 15 2.89 -15.33 6.80
N GLY A 16 4.07 -14.76 7.05
CA GLY A 16 4.45 -14.27 8.37
C GLY A 16 3.53 -13.17 8.88
N LEU A 17 2.88 -12.43 7.99
CA LEU A 17 1.95 -11.37 8.37
C LEU A 17 0.62 -11.92 8.91
N ILE A 18 0.29 -13.18 8.61
CA ILE A 18 -0.91 -13.83 9.13
C ILE A 18 -0.77 -14.02 10.64
N GLU A 19 0.38 -14.51 11.10
CA GLU A 19 0.66 -14.69 12.52
C GLU A 19 0.69 -13.35 13.26
N ALA A 20 1.28 -12.33 12.64
CA ALA A 20 1.32 -10.97 13.19
C ALA A 20 -0.03 -10.27 13.14
N ASN A 21 -1.00 -10.83 12.41
CA ASN A 21 -2.34 -10.27 12.19
C ASN A 21 -2.32 -8.84 11.65
N ILE A 22 -1.46 -8.60 10.66
CA ILE A 22 -1.40 -7.34 9.93
C ILE A 22 -1.51 -7.60 8.43
N ASP A 23 -2.08 -6.66 7.71
CA ASP A 23 -2.31 -6.80 6.26
C ASP A 23 -1.10 -6.42 5.43
N GLY A 24 -0.30 -5.49 5.92
CA GLY A 24 0.89 -5.03 5.22
C GLY A 24 1.88 -4.39 6.16
N GLU A 25 3.10 -4.19 5.67
CA GLU A 25 4.18 -3.58 6.45
C GLU A 25 5.14 -2.86 5.51
N CYS A 26 5.60 -1.68 5.92
CA CYS A 26 6.67 -0.95 5.24
C CYS A 26 7.82 -0.75 6.23
N LYS A 27 8.94 -1.41 5.97
CA LYS A 27 10.15 -1.25 6.80
C LYS A 27 11.06 -0.21 6.17
N THR A 28 11.09 0.97 6.75
CA THR A 28 11.78 2.14 6.20
C THR A 28 13.28 1.94 6.03
N TYR A 29 13.95 1.41 7.03
CA TYR A 29 15.41 1.24 6.97
C TYR A 29 15.85 -0.01 6.23
N ALA A 30 15.05 -1.06 6.30
CA ALA A 30 15.30 -2.28 5.53
C ALA A 30 14.93 -2.14 4.05
N LYS A 31 14.13 -1.11 3.71
CA LYS A 31 13.65 -0.87 2.35
C LYS A 31 12.87 -2.07 1.81
N VAL A 32 11.95 -2.57 2.63
CA VAL A 32 11.13 -3.74 2.32
C VAL A 32 9.67 -3.41 2.56
N ILE A 33 8.83 -3.78 1.61
CA ILE A 33 7.37 -3.75 1.74
C ILE A 33 6.88 -5.19 1.70
N ARG A 34 6.03 -5.57 2.64
CA ARG A 34 5.44 -6.90 2.74
C ARG A 34 3.92 -6.81 2.69
N ILE A 35 3.31 -7.71 1.95
CA ILE A 35 1.86 -7.77 1.80
C ILE A 35 1.37 -9.17 2.18
N ARG A 36 0.35 -9.21 3.04
CA ARG A 36 -0.32 -10.45 3.45
C ARG A 36 -0.90 -11.17 2.23
N PRO A 37 -0.96 -12.53 2.24
CA PRO A 37 -1.52 -13.26 1.10
C PRO A 37 -2.94 -12.81 0.75
N LEU A 38 -3.21 -12.74 -0.54
CA LEU A 38 -4.52 -12.29 -1.07
C LEU A 38 -5.67 -13.11 -0.47
N GLN A 39 -5.49 -14.41 -0.35
CA GLN A 39 -6.53 -15.31 0.16
C GLN A 39 -6.82 -15.11 1.66
N ASP A 40 -5.93 -14.44 2.37
CA ASP A 40 -6.08 -14.14 3.79
C ASP A 40 -6.51 -12.70 4.05
N MET A 41 -6.76 -11.92 2.98
CA MET A 41 -7.36 -10.60 3.11
C MET A 41 -8.82 -10.73 3.49
N LEU A 42 -9.24 -9.91 4.49
CA LEU A 42 -10.58 -9.94 5.04
C LEU A 42 -10.92 -11.30 5.68
N TYR A 43 -11.98 -11.34 6.45
CA TYR A 43 -12.39 -12.55 7.15
C TYR A 43 -13.73 -13.06 6.66
N GLY A 44 -14.01 -14.32 6.97
CA GLY A 44 -15.33 -14.92 6.76
C GLY A 44 -15.69 -15.07 5.30
N GLU A 45 -16.87 -14.60 4.94
CA GLU A 45 -17.51 -14.85 3.65
C GLU A 45 -17.13 -13.83 2.57
N ALA A 46 -16.01 -13.13 2.73
CA ALA A 46 -15.57 -12.17 1.72
C ALA A 46 -15.39 -12.87 0.37
N THR A 47 -15.81 -12.20 -0.70
CA THR A 47 -15.66 -12.70 -2.05
C THR A 47 -14.22 -12.52 -2.51
N GLU A 48 -13.82 -13.23 -3.58
CA GLU A 48 -12.49 -13.05 -4.16
C GLU A 48 -12.29 -11.63 -4.66
N ASP A 49 -13.33 -11.01 -5.25
CA ASP A 49 -13.27 -9.64 -5.72
C ASP A 49 -13.03 -8.66 -4.56
N GLU A 50 -13.71 -8.84 -3.44
CA GLU A 50 -13.48 -8.03 -2.24
C GLU A 50 -12.04 -8.18 -1.73
N ARG A 51 -11.51 -9.40 -1.69
CA ARG A 51 -10.13 -9.66 -1.26
C ARG A 51 -9.12 -9.00 -2.19
N LYS A 52 -9.35 -9.03 -3.50
CA LYS A 52 -8.48 -8.36 -4.48
C LYS A 52 -8.48 -6.85 -4.29
N LYS A 53 -9.63 -6.26 -4.03
CA LYS A 53 -9.73 -4.82 -3.75
C LYS A 53 -8.96 -4.44 -2.50
N ARG A 54 -9.12 -5.21 -1.43
CA ARG A 54 -8.37 -4.98 -0.19
C ARG A 54 -6.87 -5.15 -0.39
N TYR A 55 -6.45 -6.19 -1.11
CA TYR A 55 -5.06 -6.45 -1.42
C TYR A 55 -4.40 -5.26 -2.13
N SER A 56 -5.08 -4.74 -3.15
CA SER A 56 -4.58 -3.58 -3.91
C SER A 56 -4.51 -2.32 -3.04
N GLU A 57 -5.51 -2.11 -2.19
CA GLU A 57 -5.53 -0.97 -1.25
C GLU A 57 -4.38 -1.05 -0.26
N VAL A 58 -4.13 -2.22 0.33
CA VAL A 58 -3.02 -2.44 1.26
C VAL A 58 -1.69 -2.18 0.56
N MET A 59 -1.54 -2.64 -0.67
CA MET A 59 -0.32 -2.41 -1.45
C MET A 59 -0.08 -0.91 -1.65
N ARG A 60 -1.13 -0.16 -2.03
CA ARG A 60 -1.02 1.31 -2.16
C ARG A 60 -0.66 1.96 -0.83
N HIS A 61 -1.29 1.51 0.25
CA HIS A 61 -1.06 2.03 1.61
C HIS A 61 0.43 1.92 1.99
N GLU A 62 1.02 0.75 1.83
CA GLU A 62 2.43 0.55 2.19
C GLU A 62 3.39 1.30 1.27
N VAL A 63 3.09 1.38 -0.02
CA VAL A 63 3.88 2.17 -0.97
C VAL A 63 3.83 3.67 -0.62
N ILE A 64 2.67 4.18 -0.20
CA ILE A 64 2.52 5.58 0.22
C ILE A 64 3.39 5.87 1.45
N HIS A 65 3.44 4.96 2.42
CA HIS A 65 4.37 5.08 3.54
C HIS A 65 5.81 5.25 3.04
N ALA A 66 6.21 4.43 2.08
CA ALA A 66 7.55 4.50 1.53
C ALA A 66 7.82 5.84 0.83
N PHE A 67 6.85 6.36 0.07
CA PHE A 67 6.98 7.68 -0.56
C PHE A 67 7.17 8.79 0.47
N PHE A 68 6.37 8.81 1.53
CA PHE A 68 6.54 9.81 2.60
C PHE A 68 7.88 9.66 3.31
N ASN A 69 8.28 8.44 3.63
CA ASN A 69 9.54 8.19 4.33
C ASN A 69 10.74 8.61 3.47
N GLU A 70 10.74 8.28 2.18
CA GLU A 70 11.82 8.68 1.27
C GLU A 70 11.82 10.19 1.00
N SER A 71 10.69 10.85 1.19
CA SER A 71 10.59 12.30 1.08
C SER A 71 11.04 13.04 2.35
N GLY A 72 11.38 12.31 3.41
CA GLY A 72 11.68 12.93 4.71
C GLY A 72 10.47 13.45 5.44
N LEU A 73 9.26 13.05 5.04
CA LEU A 73 7.99 13.50 5.61
C LEU A 73 7.44 12.44 6.57
N SER A 74 8.23 12.09 7.59
CA SER A 74 7.88 11.03 8.52
C SER A 74 6.60 11.30 9.31
N ASP A 75 6.31 12.57 9.63
CA ASP A 75 5.08 12.91 10.34
C ASP A 75 3.84 12.59 9.50
N TYR A 76 3.91 12.82 8.18
CA TYR A 76 2.82 12.44 7.28
C TYR A 76 2.73 10.93 7.09
N SER A 77 3.87 10.24 7.06
CA SER A 77 3.88 8.78 7.03
C SER A 77 3.22 8.17 8.27
N ASN A 78 3.37 8.81 9.42
CA ASN A 78 2.78 8.36 10.69
C ASN A 78 1.31 8.75 10.83
N ASN A 79 0.78 9.56 9.92
CA ASN A 79 -0.63 9.92 9.91
C ASN A 79 -1.42 8.86 9.13
N GLU A 80 -1.89 7.84 9.84
CA GLU A 80 -2.60 6.71 9.23
C GLU A 80 -3.90 7.14 8.54
N GLU A 81 -4.58 8.15 9.04
CA GLU A 81 -5.80 8.67 8.40
C GLU A 81 -5.49 9.24 7.01
N LEU A 82 -4.41 10.00 6.88
CA LEU A 82 -3.97 10.54 5.60
C LEU A 82 -3.52 9.43 4.64
N VAL A 83 -2.73 8.49 5.14
CA VAL A 83 -2.24 7.38 4.32
C VAL A 83 -3.41 6.52 3.83
N ASP A 84 -4.35 6.20 4.71
CA ASP A 84 -5.56 5.46 4.35
C ASP A 84 -6.38 6.21 3.30
N TRP A 85 -6.58 7.52 3.49
CA TRP A 85 -7.32 8.34 2.54
C TRP A 85 -6.69 8.29 1.14
N LEU A 86 -5.38 8.48 1.07
CA LEU A 86 -4.65 8.42 -0.20
C LEU A 86 -4.74 7.04 -0.85
N ALA A 87 -4.59 5.99 -0.06
CA ALA A 87 -4.67 4.61 -0.56
C ALA A 87 -6.05 4.29 -1.14
N MET A 88 -7.10 4.77 -0.49
CA MET A 88 -8.48 4.55 -0.93
C MET A 88 -8.85 5.40 -2.14
N GLN A 89 -8.40 6.65 -2.17
CA GLN A 89 -8.86 7.61 -3.17
C GLN A 89 -7.99 7.67 -4.43
N PHE A 90 -6.76 7.16 -4.37
CA PHE A 90 -5.85 7.26 -5.52
C PHE A 90 -6.44 6.76 -6.84
N PRO A 91 -7.11 5.60 -6.90
CA PRO A 91 -7.71 5.16 -8.16
C PRO A 91 -8.72 6.14 -8.74
N LYS A 92 -9.48 6.82 -7.87
CA LYS A 92 -10.46 7.84 -8.30
C LYS A 92 -9.77 9.10 -8.78
N MET A 93 -8.71 9.52 -8.08
CA MET A 93 -7.89 10.67 -8.48
C MET A 93 -7.24 10.42 -9.85
N LEU A 94 -6.65 9.25 -10.02
CA LEU A 94 -5.99 8.86 -11.27
C LEU A 94 -6.97 8.92 -12.45
N LYS A 95 -8.18 8.41 -12.25
CA LYS A 95 -9.22 8.42 -13.28
C LYS A 95 -9.54 9.84 -13.73
N VAL A 96 -9.69 10.77 -12.81
CA VAL A 96 -9.97 12.19 -13.13
C VAL A 96 -8.78 12.79 -13.87
N PHE A 97 -7.55 12.55 -13.40
CA PHE A 97 -6.35 13.07 -14.05
C PHE A 97 -6.18 12.52 -15.46
N GLN A 98 -6.52 11.27 -15.69
CA GLN A 98 -6.51 10.66 -17.02
C GLN A 98 -7.55 11.33 -17.94
N GLU A 99 -8.75 11.56 -17.43
CA GLU A 99 -9.81 12.26 -18.18
C GLU A 99 -9.39 13.67 -18.58
N LEU A 100 -8.63 14.35 -17.71
CA LEU A 100 -8.14 15.70 -17.97
C LEU A 100 -6.84 15.75 -18.79
N GLY A 101 -6.23 14.59 -19.04
CA GLY A 101 -4.98 14.51 -19.78
C GLY A 101 -3.79 15.10 -19.03
N CYS A 102 -3.79 15.06 -17.69
CA CYS A 102 -2.74 15.65 -16.87
C CYS A 102 -1.99 14.61 -16.00
N THR A 103 -1.69 13.46 -16.59
CA THR A 103 -0.92 12.40 -15.90
C THR A 103 0.57 12.43 -16.26
N GLU A 104 1.00 13.43 -17.01
CA GLU A 104 2.41 13.66 -17.36
C GLU A 104 2.86 15.05 -16.94
#